data_f922bab40a586ecd3b29fe9ce67ab575
#
_entry.id   f922bab40a586ecd3b29fe9ce67ab575
#
_cell.length_a   1.000
_cell.length_b   1.000
_cell.length_c   1.000
_cell.angle_alpha   90.00
_cell.angle_beta   90.00
_cell.angle_gamma   90.00
#
_symmetry.space_group_name_H-M   'P 1'
#
loop_
_entity.id
_entity.type
_entity.pdbx_description
1 polymer ?
#
loop_
_entity_poly.entity_id
_entity_poly.type
_entity_poly.pdbx_seq_one_letter_code
_entity_poly.pdbx_strand_id
1 'polypeptide(L)'
;MALGIGFGAERIGLLVLRWPKIAAAVLIALVIVIAASLPNLRFENDIHRAFFSDSEVSRAQLSYRAQQGSDVSTVLVHLQSERAFTAQAMSELRDLALDLEFLEGVKSVVSPFALRFSPSATAPKGAPVFGTEISDTYGDDLARFRALGTGLPTFLNGSQTALLIGVRVDLNVAEIGTILPELRAEVDAAVAPHISARVTGEEAISHEIVTGLKSDLIRLNLWGSLLVGFAALVLLRDLRMVLLAVIPALLSAASVLALSVWLGHPITVLSNVIPILLLVLGVADGVHLAGYLKATGDSPRETILRIGPACALTAITTALAFTSIMVTRNAQLFDFAVLGGLGTLLAFAITISTFALLALVIRPNTRSTPNFTGVLAQRLAMFSLRIPKTVIASGVFVLVLSIFGFQQTKAWFPLYQNLPSGSQTVQVNDAISDDFGGVFQMIVEMEGDWRETEVMVDALTKLAGAEAVLSTVNIARWLGVDGAPVAEDLTLVPSEVVGQVRPIETVSRIFISVPEPMRNAQAAMLFDALYETAQAGGAARVYGLPTLMRQEAVSLISQLSKGLVIASLGATFVVAIAFGSLRLFPLLLVPNVLPLMVTGASLHIWSVVSYRGSCVDHFLRYCDR
;
A
#
# COMPACT_ATOMS: atom_id res chain seq x y z
N MET A 1 24.70 11.46 39.88
CA MET A 1 24.84 12.25 38.65
C MET A 1 23.47 12.38 38.03
N ALA A 2 22.92 13.58 37.97
CA ALA A 2 21.66 13.76 37.22
C ALA A 2 21.96 13.40 35.75
N LEU A 3 21.18 12.45 35.20
CA LEU A 3 21.20 12.16 33.77
C LEU A 3 20.93 13.48 33.05
N GLY A 4 21.88 13.95 32.23
CA GLY A 4 21.66 15.16 31.43
C GLY A 4 20.46 14.96 30.49
N ILE A 5 19.79 16.05 30.09
CA ILE A 5 18.58 16.05 29.27
C ILE A 5 18.69 15.14 28.02
N GLY A 6 19.89 15.04 27.41
CA GLY A 6 20.18 14.23 26.21
C GLY A 6 20.73 12.83 26.52
N PHE A 7 20.67 12.36 27.77
CA PHE A 7 21.22 11.06 28.20
C PHE A 7 22.69 10.85 27.79
N GLY A 8 23.41 11.92 27.44
CA GLY A 8 24.83 11.90 27.03
C GLY A 8 25.04 11.55 25.55
N ALA A 9 24.00 11.39 24.72
CA ALA A 9 24.13 11.07 23.31
C ALA A 9 24.78 12.21 22.50
N GLU A 10 24.69 13.46 22.97
CA GLU A 10 25.38 14.62 22.40
C GLU A 10 26.93 14.50 22.44
N ARG A 11 27.45 13.60 23.29
CA ARG A 11 28.89 13.32 23.38
C ARG A 11 29.48 12.78 22.08
N ILE A 12 28.67 12.19 21.20
CA ILE A 12 29.08 11.77 19.86
C ILE A 12 29.69 12.96 19.11
N GLY A 13 29.03 14.13 19.10
CA GLY A 13 29.55 15.33 18.47
C GLY A 13 30.84 15.85 19.13
N LEU A 14 30.96 15.72 20.46
CA LEU A 14 32.19 16.07 21.17
C LEU A 14 33.36 15.14 20.84
N LEU A 15 33.10 13.84 20.65
CA LEU A 15 34.09 12.86 20.21
C LEU A 15 34.63 13.22 18.82
N VAL A 16 33.74 13.61 17.91
CA VAL A 16 34.08 14.07 16.56
C VAL A 16 35.01 15.29 16.61
N LEU A 17 34.72 16.29 17.46
CA LEU A 17 35.56 17.46 17.64
C LEU A 17 36.94 17.13 18.24
N ARG A 18 37.03 16.04 19.03
CA ARG A 18 38.31 15.58 19.61
C ARG A 18 39.21 14.92 18.57
N TRP A 19 38.60 14.19 17.59
CA TRP A 19 39.32 13.40 16.58
C TRP A 19 38.82 13.73 15.16
N PRO A 20 38.91 15.01 14.69
CA PRO A 20 38.22 15.45 13.48
C PRO A 20 38.71 14.75 12.21
N LYS A 21 39.98 14.41 12.10
CA LYS A 21 40.54 13.70 10.94
C LYS A 21 40.00 12.27 10.83
N ILE A 22 39.90 11.56 11.96
CA ILE A 22 39.37 10.19 12.00
C ILE A 22 37.85 10.24 11.70
N ALA A 23 37.14 11.16 12.33
CA ALA A 23 35.72 11.35 12.10
C ALA A 23 35.40 11.71 10.63
N ALA A 24 36.19 12.56 10.01
CA ALA A 24 36.08 12.89 8.60
C ALA A 24 36.30 11.64 7.71
N ALA A 25 37.34 10.83 8.01
CA ALA A 25 37.59 9.60 7.28
C ALA A 25 36.42 8.59 7.41
N VAL A 26 35.88 8.43 8.63
CA VAL A 26 34.70 7.56 8.87
C VAL A 26 33.49 8.09 8.14
N LEU A 27 33.25 9.40 8.14
CA LEU A 27 32.10 10.00 7.44
C LEU A 27 32.22 9.83 5.92
N ILE A 28 33.42 10.01 5.35
CA ILE A 28 33.69 9.78 3.92
C ILE A 28 33.46 8.31 3.59
N ALA A 29 33.98 7.38 4.40
CA ALA A 29 33.74 5.96 4.22
C ALA A 29 32.21 5.63 4.26
N LEU A 30 31.48 6.24 5.21
CA LEU A 30 30.03 6.09 5.31
C LEU A 30 29.32 6.61 4.04
N VAL A 31 29.72 7.77 3.51
CA VAL A 31 29.16 8.30 2.24
C VAL A 31 29.41 7.34 1.09
N ILE A 32 30.59 6.76 0.98
CA ILE A 32 30.91 5.77 -0.06
C ILE A 32 30.04 4.53 0.09
N VAL A 33 29.90 4.03 1.31
CA VAL A 33 29.07 2.85 1.60
C VAL A 33 27.59 3.11 1.30
N ILE A 34 27.09 4.31 1.68
CA ILE A 34 25.72 4.71 1.32
C ILE A 34 25.56 4.75 -0.19
N ALA A 35 26.46 5.42 -0.92
CA ALA A 35 26.38 5.54 -2.37
C ALA A 35 26.43 4.16 -3.08
N ALA A 36 27.25 3.24 -2.57
CA ALA A 36 27.35 1.87 -3.09
C ALA A 36 26.09 1.02 -2.79
N SER A 37 25.32 1.37 -1.75
CA SER A 37 24.11 0.65 -1.35
C SER A 37 22.87 1.08 -2.15
N LEU A 38 22.77 2.36 -2.56
CA LEU A 38 21.58 2.90 -3.23
C LEU A 38 21.14 2.14 -4.49
N PRO A 39 22.03 1.66 -5.38
CA PRO A 39 21.64 0.86 -6.54
C PRO A 39 20.98 -0.49 -6.20
N ASN A 40 21.22 -0.98 -4.99
CA ASN A 40 20.69 -2.27 -4.51
C ASN A 40 19.37 -2.13 -3.73
N LEU A 41 18.70 -0.98 -3.81
CA LEU A 41 17.39 -0.78 -3.18
C LEU A 41 16.38 -1.75 -3.76
N ARG A 42 15.69 -2.45 -2.88
CA ARG A 42 14.59 -3.37 -3.22
C ARG A 42 13.27 -2.73 -2.83
N PHE A 43 12.26 -2.90 -3.69
CA PHE A 43 10.90 -2.46 -3.44
C PHE A 43 10.03 -3.69 -3.22
N GLU A 44 9.04 -3.57 -2.34
CA GLU A 44 8.09 -4.64 -2.10
C GLU A 44 7.14 -4.75 -3.28
N ASN A 45 7.16 -5.90 -3.94
CA ASN A 45 6.35 -6.18 -5.12
C ASN A 45 5.05 -6.94 -4.77
N ASP A 46 4.95 -7.52 -3.57
CA ASP A 46 3.78 -8.30 -3.16
C ASP A 46 2.79 -7.44 -2.36
N ILE A 47 1.69 -7.06 -2.99
CA ILE A 47 0.63 -6.28 -2.34
C ILE A 47 -0.04 -7.02 -1.18
N HIS A 48 -0.05 -8.36 -1.19
CA HIS A 48 -0.62 -9.15 -0.10
C HIS A 48 0.15 -8.95 1.20
N ARG A 49 1.48 -8.74 1.10
CA ARG A 49 2.34 -8.57 2.27
C ARG A 49 1.94 -7.37 3.13
N ALA A 50 1.29 -6.36 2.53
CA ALA A 50 0.77 -5.22 3.27
C ALA A 50 -0.26 -5.61 4.32
N PHE A 51 -1.01 -6.69 4.05
CA PHE A 51 -2.13 -7.13 4.87
C PHE A 51 -1.82 -8.39 5.69
N PHE A 52 -0.66 -9.04 5.50
CA PHE A 52 -0.33 -10.25 6.26
C PHE A 52 -0.11 -9.95 7.74
N SER A 53 -0.77 -10.75 8.56
CA SER A 53 -0.70 -10.75 10.01
C SER A 53 -0.66 -12.20 10.55
N ASP A 54 -0.69 -12.40 11.86
CA ASP A 54 -0.80 -13.73 12.48
C ASP A 54 -2.26 -14.27 12.50
N SER A 55 -3.17 -13.67 11.72
CA SER A 55 -4.57 -14.08 11.68
C SER A 55 -4.78 -15.41 10.97
N GLU A 56 -5.96 -16.00 11.15
CA GLU A 56 -6.37 -17.22 10.47
C GLU A 56 -6.50 -17.01 8.97
N VAL A 57 -7.05 -15.87 8.55
CA VAL A 57 -7.19 -15.49 7.14
C VAL A 57 -5.83 -15.38 6.45
N SER A 58 -4.86 -14.72 7.11
CA SER A 58 -3.49 -14.62 6.59
C SER A 58 -2.82 -15.98 6.46
N ARG A 59 -2.99 -16.88 7.45
CA ARG A 59 -2.45 -18.24 7.39
C ARG A 59 -3.11 -19.08 6.30
N ALA A 60 -4.44 -18.96 6.11
CA ALA A 60 -5.15 -19.63 5.03
C ALA A 60 -4.67 -19.17 3.66
N GLN A 61 -4.51 -17.86 3.46
CA GLN A 61 -3.99 -17.30 2.22
C GLN A 61 -2.56 -17.76 1.92
N LEU A 62 -1.68 -17.77 2.94
CA LEU A 62 -0.31 -18.26 2.77
C LEU A 62 -0.27 -19.76 2.43
N SER A 63 -1.11 -20.58 3.07
CA SER A 63 -1.20 -22.01 2.77
C SER A 63 -1.73 -22.26 1.36
N TYR A 64 -2.72 -21.47 0.90
CA TYR A 64 -3.23 -21.53 -0.46
C TYR A 64 -2.14 -21.19 -1.48
N ARG A 65 -1.43 -20.09 -1.29
CA ARG A 65 -0.32 -19.67 -2.19
C ARG A 65 0.77 -20.73 -2.24
N ALA A 66 1.13 -21.34 -1.12
CA ALA A 66 2.12 -22.43 -1.08
C ALA A 66 1.67 -23.68 -1.88
N GLN A 67 0.36 -23.98 -1.89
CA GLN A 67 -0.19 -25.12 -2.64
C GLN A 67 -0.28 -24.84 -4.14
N GLN A 68 -0.58 -23.61 -4.55
CA GLN A 68 -0.69 -23.23 -5.98
C GLN A 68 0.66 -23.04 -6.67
N GLY A 69 1.75 -23.02 -5.91
CA GLY A 69 3.02 -22.46 -6.35
C GLY A 69 2.95 -20.95 -6.30
N SER A 70 3.70 -20.33 -5.39
CA SER A 70 3.71 -18.86 -5.16
C SER A 70 4.08 -18.05 -6.41
N ASP A 71 4.46 -18.71 -7.47
CA ASP A 71 5.12 -18.14 -8.63
C ASP A 71 4.22 -18.07 -9.88
N VAL A 72 2.95 -18.50 -9.75
CA VAL A 72 1.95 -18.38 -10.84
C VAL A 72 0.92 -17.31 -10.49
N SER A 73 0.82 -16.31 -11.34
CA SER A 73 -0.14 -15.21 -11.18
C SER A 73 -1.01 -15.04 -12.42
N THR A 74 -2.13 -14.35 -12.27
CA THR A 74 -3.07 -14.09 -13.37
C THR A 74 -3.08 -12.61 -13.70
N VAL A 75 -2.76 -12.32 -14.96
CA VAL A 75 -2.90 -11.00 -15.59
C VAL A 75 -4.18 -11.03 -16.41
N LEU A 76 -4.96 -9.96 -16.37
CA LEU A 76 -6.22 -9.83 -17.07
C LEU A 76 -6.07 -8.87 -18.26
N VAL A 77 -6.50 -9.30 -19.44
CA VAL A 77 -6.63 -8.46 -20.62
C VAL A 77 -8.12 -8.14 -20.81
N HIS A 78 -8.50 -6.91 -20.61
CA HIS A 78 -9.85 -6.40 -20.82
C HIS A 78 -9.94 -5.72 -22.17
N LEU A 79 -10.87 -6.18 -22.98
CA LEU A 79 -11.14 -5.72 -24.35
C LEU A 79 -12.56 -5.16 -24.37
N GLN A 80 -12.70 -3.89 -24.79
CA GLN A 80 -13.99 -3.22 -24.78
C GLN A 80 -14.23 -2.47 -26.11
N SER A 81 -15.45 -2.54 -26.63
CA SER A 81 -15.92 -1.85 -27.82
C SER A 81 -17.22 -1.09 -27.52
N GLU A 82 -17.48 0.00 -28.24
CA GLU A 82 -18.78 0.71 -28.15
C GLU A 82 -19.95 -0.09 -28.74
N ARG A 83 -19.66 -1.08 -29.59
CA ARG A 83 -20.65 -1.94 -30.25
C ARG A 83 -20.27 -3.40 -30.02
N ALA A 84 -21.26 -4.29 -30.17
CA ALA A 84 -21.02 -5.72 -30.14
C ALA A 84 -19.89 -6.11 -31.13
N PHE A 85 -19.03 -7.01 -30.70
CA PHE A 85 -17.93 -7.51 -31.53
C PHE A 85 -18.50 -8.18 -32.80
N THR A 86 -17.92 -7.90 -33.95
CA THR A 86 -18.22 -8.61 -35.18
C THR A 86 -17.58 -9.99 -35.20
N ALA A 87 -18.05 -10.93 -36.04
CA ALA A 87 -17.42 -12.23 -36.20
C ALA A 87 -15.94 -12.13 -36.56
N GLN A 88 -15.57 -11.15 -37.41
CA GLN A 88 -14.18 -10.88 -37.76
C GLN A 88 -13.37 -10.44 -36.53
N ALA A 89 -13.87 -9.47 -35.75
CA ALA A 89 -13.20 -9.01 -34.52
C ALA A 89 -13.03 -10.18 -33.52
N MET A 90 -14.07 -11.01 -33.33
CA MET A 90 -13.96 -12.20 -32.47
C MET A 90 -12.92 -13.21 -33.00
N SER A 91 -12.73 -13.35 -34.31
CA SER A 91 -11.68 -14.18 -34.87
C SER A 91 -10.28 -13.61 -34.59
N GLU A 92 -10.10 -12.30 -34.78
CA GLU A 92 -8.84 -11.60 -34.46
C GLU A 92 -8.50 -11.71 -32.97
N LEU A 93 -9.52 -11.57 -32.08
CA LEU A 93 -9.32 -11.72 -30.63
C LEU A 93 -9.03 -13.18 -30.20
N ARG A 94 -9.56 -14.16 -30.94
CA ARG A 94 -9.18 -15.57 -30.75
C ARG A 94 -7.71 -15.79 -31.11
N ASP A 95 -7.27 -15.26 -32.26
CA ASP A 95 -5.91 -15.40 -32.70
C ASP A 95 -4.96 -14.71 -31.71
N LEU A 96 -5.33 -13.51 -31.19
CA LEU A 96 -4.62 -12.87 -30.06
C LEU A 96 -4.52 -13.81 -28.84
N ALA A 97 -5.63 -14.45 -28.44
CA ALA A 97 -5.59 -15.34 -27.27
C ALA A 97 -4.63 -16.53 -27.47
N LEU A 98 -4.49 -17.01 -28.72
CA LEU A 98 -3.52 -18.04 -29.09
C LEU A 98 -2.08 -17.50 -29.09
N ASP A 99 -1.86 -16.29 -29.66
CA ASP A 99 -0.52 -15.67 -29.69
C ASP A 99 0.01 -15.41 -28.28
N LEU A 100 -0.86 -14.99 -27.36
CA LEU A 100 -0.50 -14.81 -25.95
C LEU A 100 0.00 -16.10 -25.26
N GLU A 101 -0.42 -17.31 -25.73
CA GLU A 101 0.08 -18.58 -25.19
C GLU A 101 1.55 -18.84 -25.55
N PHE A 102 2.08 -18.22 -26.62
CA PHE A 102 3.45 -18.39 -27.07
C PHE A 102 4.44 -17.41 -26.44
N LEU A 103 3.98 -16.45 -25.66
CA LEU A 103 4.88 -15.52 -24.96
C LEU A 103 5.67 -16.25 -23.87
N GLU A 104 6.96 -15.91 -23.75
CA GLU A 104 7.84 -16.48 -22.74
C GLU A 104 7.32 -16.16 -21.34
N GLY A 105 7.19 -17.18 -20.50
CA GLY A 105 6.65 -17.04 -19.14
C GLY A 105 5.12 -17.16 -19.05
N VAL A 106 4.39 -17.25 -20.16
CA VAL A 106 2.94 -17.57 -20.12
C VAL A 106 2.78 -19.09 -19.98
N LYS A 107 2.03 -19.49 -18.96
CA LYS A 107 1.74 -20.90 -18.66
C LYS A 107 0.46 -21.39 -19.31
N SER A 108 -0.57 -20.56 -19.32
CA SER A 108 -1.86 -20.84 -19.96
C SER A 108 -2.68 -19.56 -20.13
N VAL A 109 -3.57 -19.57 -21.12
CA VAL A 109 -4.52 -18.50 -21.39
C VAL A 109 -5.94 -19.02 -21.22
N VAL A 110 -6.73 -18.32 -20.42
CA VAL A 110 -8.15 -18.59 -20.21
C VAL A 110 -8.95 -17.53 -20.99
N SER A 111 -9.76 -17.99 -21.94
CA SER A 111 -10.53 -17.09 -22.81
C SER A 111 -11.90 -17.70 -23.13
N PRO A 112 -12.87 -16.91 -23.63
CA PRO A 112 -14.16 -17.44 -24.07
C PRO A 112 -14.01 -18.48 -25.19
N PHE A 113 -12.96 -18.43 -25.98
CA PHE A 113 -12.74 -19.33 -27.11
C PHE A 113 -12.44 -20.78 -26.69
N ALA A 114 -12.08 -21.01 -25.43
CA ALA A 114 -11.91 -22.33 -24.85
C ALA A 114 -13.23 -22.99 -24.39
N LEU A 115 -14.35 -22.25 -24.39
CA LEU A 115 -15.65 -22.74 -23.93
C LEU A 115 -16.17 -23.89 -24.81
N ARG A 116 -16.71 -24.90 -24.16
CA ARG A 116 -17.31 -26.08 -24.81
C ARG A 116 -18.68 -26.36 -24.24
N PHE A 117 -19.62 -26.81 -25.09
CA PHE A 117 -20.88 -27.39 -24.65
C PHE A 117 -20.64 -28.64 -23.80
N SER A 118 -21.63 -29.03 -23.04
CA SER A 118 -21.58 -30.27 -22.24
C SER A 118 -21.23 -31.49 -23.09
N PRO A 119 -20.43 -32.42 -22.56
CA PRO A 119 -20.08 -33.66 -23.24
C PRO A 119 -21.33 -34.41 -23.73
N SER A 120 -21.24 -35.03 -24.91
CA SER A 120 -22.31 -35.80 -25.51
C SER A 120 -21.76 -37.04 -26.22
N ALA A 121 -22.62 -37.98 -26.57
CA ALA A 121 -22.24 -39.19 -27.30
C ALA A 121 -21.54 -38.87 -28.64
N THR A 122 -21.92 -37.78 -29.31
CA THR A 122 -21.35 -37.34 -30.58
C THR A 122 -20.13 -36.42 -30.41
N ALA A 123 -19.96 -35.82 -29.24
CA ALA A 123 -18.83 -34.95 -28.89
C ALA A 123 -18.39 -35.24 -27.44
N PRO A 124 -17.60 -36.30 -27.19
CA PRO A 124 -17.22 -36.71 -25.84
C PRO A 124 -16.47 -35.65 -25.04
N LYS A 125 -15.75 -34.73 -25.70
CA LYS A 125 -15.09 -33.58 -25.07
C LYS A 125 -15.91 -32.29 -25.07
N GLY A 126 -17.20 -32.38 -25.46
CA GLY A 126 -18.04 -31.23 -25.73
C GLY A 126 -17.70 -30.54 -27.07
N ALA A 127 -18.71 -30.09 -27.80
CA ALA A 127 -18.51 -29.28 -29.00
C ALA A 127 -18.04 -27.87 -28.60
N PRO A 128 -17.12 -27.23 -29.35
CA PRO A 128 -16.70 -25.86 -29.06
C PRO A 128 -17.91 -24.91 -29.20
N VAL A 129 -18.03 -23.93 -28.31
CA VAL A 129 -19.06 -22.87 -28.40
C VAL A 129 -18.76 -21.98 -29.60
N PHE A 130 -17.50 -21.63 -29.75
CA PHE A 130 -16.99 -20.90 -30.91
C PHE A 130 -16.38 -21.91 -31.89
N GLY A 131 -16.98 -22.06 -33.07
CA GLY A 131 -16.48 -22.97 -34.10
C GLY A 131 -15.12 -22.58 -34.66
N THR A 132 -14.58 -23.40 -35.55
CA THR A 132 -13.31 -23.09 -36.24
C THR A 132 -13.39 -21.78 -37.01
N GLU A 133 -14.54 -21.52 -37.64
CA GLU A 133 -14.91 -20.21 -38.19
C GLU A 133 -15.99 -19.60 -37.30
N ILE A 134 -15.77 -18.37 -36.84
CA ILE A 134 -16.74 -17.66 -36.00
C ILE A 134 -17.77 -17.05 -36.94
N SER A 135 -19.02 -17.47 -36.81
CA SER A 135 -20.13 -16.94 -37.59
C SER A 135 -20.75 -15.69 -36.95
N ASP A 136 -21.47 -14.89 -37.74
CA ASP A 136 -22.23 -13.74 -37.23
C ASP A 136 -23.30 -14.10 -36.19
N THR A 137 -23.64 -15.40 -36.11
CA THR A 137 -24.62 -15.97 -35.14
C THR A 137 -23.97 -16.49 -33.85
N TYR A 138 -22.69 -16.20 -33.61
CA TYR A 138 -21.97 -16.68 -32.40
C TYR A 138 -22.67 -16.27 -31.09
N GLY A 139 -23.42 -15.16 -31.12
CA GLY A 139 -24.25 -14.70 -30.00
C GLY A 139 -25.35 -15.68 -29.62
N ASP A 140 -25.95 -16.37 -30.61
CA ASP A 140 -26.97 -17.41 -30.38
C ASP A 140 -26.36 -18.67 -29.77
N ASP A 141 -25.13 -19.02 -30.18
CA ASP A 141 -24.39 -20.15 -29.61
C ASP A 141 -24.03 -19.87 -28.15
N LEU A 142 -23.60 -18.65 -27.84
CA LEU A 142 -23.32 -18.19 -26.47
C LEU A 142 -24.61 -18.16 -25.62
N ALA A 143 -25.73 -17.68 -26.19
CA ALA A 143 -27.03 -17.69 -25.50
C ALA A 143 -27.48 -19.13 -25.19
N ARG A 144 -27.30 -20.05 -26.14
CA ARG A 144 -27.56 -21.49 -25.92
C ARG A 144 -26.68 -22.07 -24.83
N PHE A 145 -25.37 -21.70 -24.80
CA PHE A 145 -24.46 -22.13 -23.73
C PHE A 145 -24.92 -21.64 -22.36
N ARG A 146 -25.27 -20.36 -22.24
CA ARG A 146 -25.83 -19.80 -20.99
C ARG A 146 -27.14 -20.46 -20.56
N ALA A 147 -27.98 -20.80 -21.52
CA ALA A 147 -29.26 -21.49 -21.26
C ALA A 147 -29.11 -22.91 -20.69
N LEU A 148 -27.91 -23.51 -20.77
CA LEU A 148 -27.62 -24.78 -20.10
C LEU A 148 -27.64 -24.67 -18.57
N GLY A 149 -27.58 -23.45 -18.01
CA GLY A 149 -27.66 -23.24 -16.58
C GLY A 149 -26.44 -23.79 -15.80
N THR A 150 -25.33 -24.04 -16.47
CA THR A 150 -24.12 -24.56 -15.84
C THR A 150 -23.51 -23.59 -14.84
N GLY A 151 -23.73 -22.27 -15.04
CA GLY A 151 -23.14 -21.18 -14.26
C GLY A 151 -21.65 -21.00 -14.48
N LEU A 152 -21.07 -21.59 -15.53
CA LEU A 152 -19.69 -21.33 -15.91
C LEU A 152 -19.55 -19.91 -16.46
N PRO A 153 -18.52 -19.13 -16.01
CA PRO A 153 -18.23 -17.82 -16.56
C PRO A 153 -17.96 -17.88 -18.07
N THR A 154 -18.55 -16.96 -18.83
CA THR A 154 -18.38 -16.93 -20.28
C THR A 154 -17.27 -15.99 -20.73
N PHE A 155 -16.74 -15.13 -19.85
CA PHE A 155 -15.70 -14.13 -20.13
C PHE A 155 -16.07 -13.17 -21.28
N LEU A 156 -17.35 -13.11 -21.66
CA LEU A 156 -17.92 -12.19 -22.63
C LEU A 156 -19.22 -11.64 -22.03
N ASN A 157 -19.38 -10.32 -21.94
CA ASN A 157 -20.56 -9.72 -21.32
C ASN A 157 -21.84 -9.97 -22.14
N GLY A 158 -23.00 -9.72 -21.53
CA GLY A 158 -24.31 -9.99 -22.17
C GLY A 158 -24.55 -9.19 -23.45
N SER A 159 -24.00 -7.99 -23.56
CA SER A 159 -24.09 -7.11 -24.74
C SER A 159 -23.04 -7.42 -25.81
N GLN A 160 -22.14 -8.34 -25.56
CA GLN A 160 -21.02 -8.71 -26.46
C GLN A 160 -20.08 -7.52 -26.78
N THR A 161 -20.01 -6.56 -25.89
CA THR A 161 -19.17 -5.35 -26.03
C THR A 161 -17.93 -5.38 -25.19
N ALA A 162 -17.82 -6.31 -24.23
CA ALA A 162 -16.65 -6.49 -23.38
C ALA A 162 -16.26 -7.97 -23.30
N LEU A 163 -14.95 -8.23 -23.42
CA LEU A 163 -14.35 -9.56 -23.37
C LEU A 163 -13.16 -9.54 -22.42
N LEU A 164 -13.01 -10.61 -21.63
CA LEU A 164 -11.93 -10.77 -20.67
C LEU A 164 -11.08 -11.99 -21.04
N ILE A 165 -9.76 -11.82 -21.09
CA ILE A 165 -8.79 -12.90 -21.25
C ILE A 165 -7.93 -12.94 -19.98
N GLY A 166 -7.83 -14.10 -19.35
CA GLY A 166 -6.94 -14.35 -18.23
C GLY A 166 -5.65 -15.00 -18.70
N VAL A 167 -4.52 -14.33 -18.51
CA VAL A 167 -3.18 -14.82 -18.85
C VAL A 167 -2.47 -15.26 -17.57
N ARG A 168 -2.20 -16.55 -17.42
CA ARG A 168 -1.46 -17.10 -16.29
C ARG A 168 0.03 -17.06 -16.58
N VAL A 169 0.76 -16.34 -15.77
CA VAL A 169 2.19 -16.10 -15.90
C VAL A 169 2.95 -16.86 -14.83
N ASP A 170 4.05 -17.50 -15.20
CA ASP A 170 5.00 -18.13 -14.29
C ASP A 170 6.12 -17.14 -13.97
N LEU A 171 6.10 -16.61 -12.75
CA LEU A 171 7.07 -15.61 -12.29
C LEU A 171 8.47 -16.17 -12.01
N ASN A 172 8.66 -17.51 -12.04
CA ASN A 172 9.99 -18.11 -12.04
C ASN A 172 10.68 -18.02 -13.41
N VAL A 173 9.90 -17.94 -14.49
CA VAL A 173 10.41 -17.90 -15.86
C VAL A 173 10.60 -16.46 -16.31
N ALA A 174 9.65 -15.59 -16.03
CA ALA A 174 9.70 -14.18 -16.43
C ALA A 174 9.26 -13.24 -15.31
N GLU A 175 10.04 -12.19 -15.06
CA GLU A 175 9.64 -11.15 -14.11
C GLU A 175 8.44 -10.37 -14.65
N ILE A 176 7.51 -9.98 -13.75
CA ILE A 176 6.32 -9.20 -14.12
C ILE A 176 6.68 -7.88 -14.84
N GLY A 177 7.80 -7.29 -14.49
CA GLY A 177 8.30 -6.05 -15.11
C GLY A 177 8.76 -6.20 -16.56
N THR A 178 9.08 -7.42 -17.01
CA THR A 178 9.46 -7.72 -18.40
C THR A 178 8.27 -8.21 -19.21
N ILE A 179 7.46 -9.10 -18.66
CA ILE A 179 6.34 -9.69 -19.39
C ILE A 179 5.16 -8.74 -19.60
N LEU A 180 4.88 -7.81 -18.66
CA LEU A 180 3.78 -6.84 -18.83
C LEU A 180 3.96 -5.91 -20.05
N PRO A 181 5.14 -5.33 -20.31
CA PRO A 181 5.37 -4.54 -21.52
C PRO A 181 5.23 -5.36 -22.80
N GLU A 182 5.73 -6.61 -22.82
CA GLU A 182 5.62 -7.51 -23.98
C GLU A 182 4.16 -7.87 -24.25
N LEU A 183 3.42 -8.24 -23.21
CA LEU A 183 2.01 -8.57 -23.29
C LEU A 183 1.16 -7.35 -23.75
N ARG A 184 1.49 -6.14 -23.28
CA ARG A 184 0.85 -4.93 -23.74
C ARG A 184 1.15 -4.65 -25.21
N ALA A 185 2.39 -4.83 -25.64
CA ALA A 185 2.79 -4.61 -27.03
C ALA A 185 2.08 -5.57 -27.99
N GLU A 186 1.96 -6.86 -27.60
CA GLU A 186 1.22 -7.85 -28.38
C GLU A 186 -0.27 -7.52 -28.48
N VAL A 187 -0.88 -7.19 -27.34
CA VAL A 187 -2.29 -6.76 -27.29
C VAL A 187 -2.54 -5.51 -28.14
N ASP A 188 -1.69 -4.48 -28.02
CA ASP A 188 -1.83 -3.24 -28.79
C ASP A 188 -1.61 -3.46 -30.29
N ALA A 189 -0.77 -4.42 -30.68
CA ALA A 189 -0.50 -4.74 -32.10
C ALA A 189 -1.65 -5.52 -32.77
N ALA A 190 -2.30 -6.42 -32.00
CA ALA A 190 -3.33 -7.31 -32.53
C ALA A 190 -4.73 -6.71 -32.54
N VAL A 191 -4.99 -5.67 -31.72
CA VAL A 191 -6.34 -5.14 -31.51
C VAL A 191 -6.65 -3.99 -32.46
N ALA A 192 -7.82 -4.06 -33.11
CA ALA A 192 -8.28 -3.01 -34.01
C ALA A 192 -8.46 -1.65 -33.30
N PRO A 193 -8.23 -0.50 -33.98
CA PRO A 193 -8.23 0.83 -33.35
C PRO A 193 -9.52 1.25 -32.64
N HIS A 194 -10.63 0.61 -32.95
CA HIS A 194 -11.95 0.89 -32.34
C HIS A 194 -12.24 0.04 -31.09
N ILE A 195 -11.34 -0.89 -30.75
CA ILE A 195 -11.43 -1.72 -29.55
C ILE A 195 -10.41 -1.18 -28.54
N SER A 196 -10.89 -0.84 -27.36
CA SER A 196 -10.02 -0.46 -26.24
C SER A 196 -9.48 -1.72 -25.56
N ALA A 197 -8.19 -1.90 -25.58
CA ALA A 197 -7.52 -3.01 -24.90
C ALA A 197 -6.74 -2.49 -23.68
N ARG A 198 -6.85 -3.17 -22.55
CA ARG A 198 -6.16 -2.81 -21.31
C ARG A 198 -5.73 -4.05 -20.55
N VAL A 199 -4.51 -3.99 -20.04
CA VAL A 199 -3.92 -5.05 -19.23
C VAL A 199 -3.96 -4.64 -17.77
N THR A 200 -4.55 -5.48 -16.92
CA THR A 200 -4.70 -5.29 -15.47
C THR A 200 -4.57 -6.61 -14.72
N GLY A 201 -5.02 -6.69 -13.48
CA GLY A 201 -4.90 -7.86 -12.60
C GLY A 201 -4.04 -7.54 -11.37
N GLU A 202 -4.04 -8.42 -10.38
CA GLU A 202 -3.37 -8.18 -9.10
C GLU A 202 -1.88 -7.82 -9.27
N GLU A 203 -1.15 -8.56 -10.11
CA GLU A 203 0.27 -8.32 -10.36
C GLU A 203 0.54 -7.06 -11.19
N ALA A 204 -0.33 -6.75 -12.16
CA ALA A 204 -0.22 -5.52 -12.93
C ALA A 204 -0.43 -4.29 -12.03
N ILE A 205 -1.42 -4.36 -11.12
CA ILE A 205 -1.67 -3.33 -10.10
C ILE A 205 -0.46 -3.20 -9.18
N SER A 206 0.07 -4.34 -8.68
CA SER A 206 1.26 -4.36 -7.82
C SER A 206 2.46 -3.70 -8.49
N HIS A 207 2.73 -4.05 -9.74
CA HIS A 207 3.82 -3.47 -10.53
C HIS A 207 3.64 -1.95 -10.75
N GLU A 208 2.41 -1.51 -11.00
CA GLU A 208 2.10 -0.08 -11.16
C GLU A 208 2.31 0.69 -9.85
N ILE A 209 1.89 0.12 -8.71
CA ILE A 209 2.14 0.70 -7.38
C ILE A 209 3.66 0.81 -7.12
N VAL A 210 4.44 -0.23 -7.41
CA VAL A 210 5.90 -0.21 -7.22
C VAL A 210 6.58 0.84 -8.11
N THR A 211 6.13 0.96 -9.35
CA THR A 211 6.62 2.00 -10.28
C THR A 211 6.29 3.40 -9.75
N GLY A 212 5.07 3.58 -9.23
CA GLY A 212 4.66 4.80 -8.53
C GLY A 212 5.53 5.09 -7.31
N LEU A 213 5.80 4.10 -6.46
CA LEU A 213 6.65 4.23 -5.28
C LEU A 213 8.07 4.69 -5.63
N LYS A 214 8.67 4.14 -6.69
CA LYS A 214 10.00 4.58 -7.17
C LYS A 214 9.99 6.04 -7.60
N SER A 215 8.98 6.44 -8.36
CA SER A 215 8.80 7.83 -8.79
C SER A 215 8.58 8.76 -7.60
N ASP A 216 7.72 8.36 -6.65
CA ASP A 216 7.40 9.14 -5.47
C ASP A 216 8.60 9.27 -4.54
N LEU A 217 9.39 8.22 -4.34
CA LEU A 217 10.63 8.29 -3.56
C LEU A 217 11.54 9.41 -4.06
N ILE A 218 11.73 9.50 -5.38
CA ILE A 218 12.57 10.53 -6.00
C ILE A 218 11.91 11.92 -5.88
N ARG A 219 10.65 12.04 -6.29
CA ARG A 219 9.92 13.32 -6.31
C ARG A 219 9.75 13.91 -4.92
N LEU A 220 9.29 13.12 -3.95
CA LEU A 220 9.05 13.59 -2.59
C LEU A 220 10.34 14.01 -1.91
N ASN A 221 11.42 13.22 -2.05
CA ASN A 221 12.70 13.59 -1.47
C ASN A 221 13.32 14.81 -2.15
N LEU A 222 13.20 14.96 -3.48
CA LEU A 222 13.69 16.14 -4.20
C LEU A 222 12.94 17.40 -3.81
N TRP A 223 11.61 17.41 -3.97
CA TRP A 223 10.79 18.57 -3.64
C TRP A 223 10.78 18.86 -2.14
N GLY A 224 10.78 17.83 -1.31
CA GLY A 224 10.92 17.96 0.13
C GLY A 224 12.23 18.60 0.53
N SER A 225 13.35 18.18 -0.06
CA SER A 225 14.67 18.77 0.17
C SER A 225 14.72 20.25 -0.22
N LEU A 226 14.15 20.60 -1.38
CA LEU A 226 14.07 21.98 -1.85
C LEU A 226 13.20 22.84 -0.91
N LEU A 227 12.03 22.36 -0.53
CA LEU A 227 11.11 23.07 0.36
C LEU A 227 11.72 23.30 1.75
N VAL A 228 12.30 22.25 2.34
CA VAL A 228 12.90 22.32 3.67
C VAL A 228 14.18 23.15 3.64
N GLY A 229 14.97 23.07 2.56
CA GLY A 229 16.13 23.93 2.34
C GLY A 229 15.73 25.40 2.21
N PHE A 230 14.65 25.69 1.48
CA PHE A 230 14.10 27.04 1.38
C PHE A 230 13.60 27.56 2.74
N ALA A 231 12.87 26.73 3.50
CA ALA A 231 12.46 27.09 4.86
C ALA A 231 13.65 27.40 5.77
N ALA A 232 14.71 26.57 5.72
CA ALA A 232 15.95 26.82 6.43
C ALA A 232 16.62 28.15 5.99
N LEU A 233 16.57 28.48 4.70
CA LEU A 233 17.10 29.75 4.17
C LEU A 233 16.30 30.96 4.70
N VAL A 234 14.98 30.88 4.73
CA VAL A 234 14.12 31.93 5.30
C VAL A 234 14.39 32.14 6.78
N LEU A 235 14.59 31.05 7.53
CA LEU A 235 14.86 31.08 8.97
C LEU A 235 16.27 31.59 9.29
N LEU A 236 17.29 31.02 8.64
CA LEU A 236 18.67 31.28 8.95
C LEU A 236 19.23 32.53 8.22
N ARG A 237 18.66 32.88 7.04
CA ARG A 237 19.08 34.03 6.21
C ARG A 237 20.61 34.10 5.99
N ASP A 238 21.27 32.98 5.90
CA ASP A 238 22.68 32.82 5.67
C ASP A 238 22.92 31.44 5.02
N LEU A 239 23.34 31.44 3.77
CA LEU A 239 23.56 30.22 3.00
C LEU A 239 24.57 29.27 3.67
N ARG A 240 25.57 29.81 4.36
CA ARG A 240 26.55 28.99 5.08
C ARG A 240 25.91 28.23 6.23
N MET A 241 25.01 28.89 6.95
CA MET A 241 24.24 28.25 8.04
C MET A 241 23.21 27.26 7.51
N VAL A 242 22.62 27.53 6.33
CA VAL A 242 21.74 26.57 5.63
C VAL A 242 22.50 25.30 5.26
N LEU A 243 23.72 25.43 4.72
CA LEU A 243 24.55 24.26 4.41
C LEU A 243 24.87 23.43 5.65
N LEU A 244 25.15 24.11 6.80
CA LEU A 244 25.36 23.44 8.09
C LEU A 244 24.14 22.67 8.59
N ALA A 245 22.93 23.09 8.22
CA ALA A 245 21.68 22.41 8.61
C ALA A 245 21.27 21.33 7.61
N VAL A 246 21.37 21.59 6.31
CA VAL A 246 20.80 20.74 5.25
C VAL A 246 21.71 19.58 4.87
N ILE A 247 23.04 19.79 4.76
CA ILE A 247 23.95 18.71 4.38
C ILE A 247 23.89 17.52 5.35
N PRO A 248 23.95 17.70 6.68
CA PRO A 248 23.78 16.60 7.63
C PRO A 248 22.47 15.86 7.46
N ALA A 249 21.38 16.59 7.23
CA ALA A 249 20.05 16.00 7.08
C ALA A 249 19.88 15.19 5.79
N LEU A 250 20.45 15.66 4.67
CA LEU A 250 20.47 14.90 3.41
C LEU A 250 21.23 13.58 3.56
N LEU A 251 22.39 13.64 4.24
CA LEU A 251 23.17 12.43 4.50
C LEU A 251 22.42 11.46 5.42
N SER A 252 21.70 11.98 6.40
CA SER A 252 20.84 11.19 7.30
C SER A 252 19.71 10.51 6.53
N ALA A 253 19.02 11.22 5.64
CA ALA A 253 17.97 10.65 4.79
C ALA A 253 18.52 9.56 3.85
N ALA A 254 19.68 9.78 3.26
CA ALA A 254 20.33 8.77 2.41
C ALA A 254 20.78 7.54 3.22
N SER A 255 21.18 7.73 4.48
CA SER A 255 21.64 6.63 5.33
C SER A 255 20.55 5.62 5.68
N VAL A 256 19.30 6.05 5.81
CA VAL A 256 18.19 5.12 6.10
C VAL A 256 17.84 4.26 4.88
N LEU A 257 18.03 4.78 3.65
CA LEU A 257 17.90 3.98 2.44
C LEU A 257 19.00 2.90 2.37
N ALA A 258 20.24 3.25 2.73
CA ALA A 258 21.30 2.26 2.85
C ALA A 258 21.02 1.25 3.98
N LEU A 259 20.47 1.70 5.10
CA LEU A 259 20.07 0.83 6.22
C LEU A 259 19.03 -0.22 5.79
N SER A 260 18.06 0.16 4.94
CA SER A 260 17.07 -0.80 4.41
C SER A 260 17.74 -1.92 3.60
N VAL A 261 18.75 -1.59 2.79
CA VAL A 261 19.53 -2.58 2.03
C VAL A 261 20.31 -3.49 2.97
N TRP A 262 20.95 -2.96 4.00
CA TRP A 262 21.79 -3.76 4.92
C TRP A 262 20.96 -4.69 5.81
N LEU A 263 19.77 -4.27 6.19
CA LEU A 263 18.86 -5.09 6.98
C LEU A 263 18.04 -6.06 6.11
N GLY A 264 18.11 -5.92 4.77
CA GLY A 264 17.31 -6.74 3.84
C GLY A 264 15.81 -6.41 3.85
N HIS A 265 15.43 -5.24 4.39
CA HIS A 265 14.03 -4.78 4.40
C HIS A 265 13.72 -4.01 3.11
N PRO A 266 12.75 -4.47 2.28
CA PRO A 266 12.36 -3.76 1.07
C PRO A 266 11.64 -2.44 1.41
N ILE A 267 11.71 -1.49 0.48
CA ILE A 267 10.93 -0.26 0.58
C ILE A 267 9.46 -0.58 0.28
N THR A 268 8.61 -0.33 1.26
CA THR A 268 7.15 -0.51 1.17
C THR A 268 6.45 0.84 1.00
N VAL A 269 5.14 0.84 0.75
CA VAL A 269 4.32 2.06 0.73
C VAL A 269 4.49 2.88 2.02
N LEU A 270 4.56 2.20 3.17
CA LEU A 270 4.72 2.85 4.47
C LEU A 270 6.15 3.37 4.68
N SER A 271 7.17 2.56 4.38
CA SER A 271 8.56 2.93 4.64
C SER A 271 9.10 3.98 3.66
N ASN A 272 8.43 4.20 2.52
CA ASN A 272 8.79 5.25 1.54
C ASN A 272 8.78 6.67 2.12
N VAL A 273 8.01 6.89 3.20
CA VAL A 273 7.93 8.20 3.87
C VAL A 273 9.11 8.45 4.84
N ILE A 274 9.81 7.40 5.29
CA ILE A 274 10.86 7.54 6.33
C ILE A 274 11.99 8.47 5.89
N PRO A 275 12.57 8.39 4.67
CA PRO A 275 13.67 9.26 4.27
C PRO A 275 13.33 10.75 4.37
N ILE A 276 12.14 11.15 3.87
CA ILE A 276 11.70 12.55 3.95
C ILE A 276 11.41 12.99 5.38
N LEU A 277 10.87 12.10 6.21
CA LEU A 277 10.62 12.37 7.62
C LEU A 277 11.94 12.66 8.35
N LEU A 278 12.96 11.82 8.13
CA LEU A 278 14.28 12.00 8.73
C LEU A 278 15.02 13.23 8.16
N LEU A 279 14.78 13.57 6.90
CA LEU A 279 15.27 14.82 6.31
C LEU A 279 14.71 16.03 7.07
N VAL A 280 13.39 16.07 7.29
CA VAL A 280 12.72 17.17 8.00
C VAL A 280 13.23 17.28 9.44
N LEU A 281 13.33 16.15 10.15
CA LEU A 281 13.88 16.09 11.51
C LEU A 281 15.33 16.57 11.56
N GLY A 282 16.16 16.07 10.65
CA GLY A 282 17.57 16.44 10.58
C GLY A 282 17.78 17.93 10.27
N VAL A 283 16.97 18.51 9.37
CA VAL A 283 17.02 19.96 9.11
C VAL A 283 16.52 20.75 10.30
N ALA A 284 15.49 20.31 11.01
CA ALA A 284 15.02 20.97 12.23
C ALA A 284 16.13 21.04 13.30
N ASP A 285 16.80 19.93 13.57
CA ASP A 285 17.95 19.87 14.48
C ASP A 285 19.10 20.75 13.97
N GLY A 286 19.41 20.67 12.66
CA GLY A 286 20.43 21.49 12.01
C GLY A 286 20.15 22.99 12.11
N VAL A 287 18.90 23.41 11.94
CA VAL A 287 18.47 24.83 12.09
C VAL A 287 18.64 25.30 13.54
N HIS A 288 18.33 24.46 14.52
CA HIS A 288 18.56 24.80 15.93
C HIS A 288 20.04 24.94 16.25
N LEU A 289 20.88 24.00 15.81
CA LEU A 289 22.34 24.06 16.01
C LEU A 289 22.97 25.26 15.28
N ALA A 290 22.66 25.42 13.97
CA ALA A 290 23.22 26.53 13.18
C ALA A 290 22.69 27.90 13.61
N GLY A 291 21.41 27.97 14.00
CA GLY A 291 20.78 29.17 14.52
C GLY A 291 21.40 29.65 15.83
N TYR A 292 21.64 28.73 16.76
CA TYR A 292 22.34 29.03 18.02
C TYR A 292 23.77 29.49 17.76
N LEU A 293 24.54 28.74 16.94
CA LEU A 293 25.88 29.10 16.54
C LEU A 293 25.97 30.51 15.92
N LYS A 294 25.02 30.86 15.07
CA LYS A 294 24.91 32.17 14.44
C LYS A 294 24.57 33.27 15.44
N ALA A 295 23.64 33.00 16.35
CA ALA A 295 23.11 33.99 17.29
C ALA A 295 24.12 34.35 18.39
N THR A 296 24.89 33.37 18.88
CA THR A 296 25.82 33.55 19.99
C THR A 296 27.26 33.79 19.52
N GLY A 297 27.64 33.23 18.37
CA GLY A 297 29.05 33.22 17.94
C GLY A 297 29.92 32.24 18.76
N ASP A 298 29.30 31.40 19.59
CA ASP A 298 29.97 30.43 20.45
C ASP A 298 30.76 29.39 19.62
N SER A 299 31.64 28.64 20.31
CA SER A 299 32.35 27.54 19.65
C SER A 299 31.40 26.38 19.26
N PRO A 300 31.75 25.58 18.24
CA PRO A 300 31.01 24.39 17.90
C PRO A 300 30.82 23.44 19.10
N ARG A 301 31.80 23.39 20.00
CA ARG A 301 31.74 22.58 21.23
C ARG A 301 30.63 23.06 22.17
N GLU A 302 30.54 24.37 22.40
CA GLU A 302 29.52 24.97 23.26
C GLU A 302 28.13 24.84 22.65
N THR A 303 28.01 25.01 21.33
CA THR A 303 26.76 24.77 20.59
C THR A 303 26.25 23.34 20.80
N ILE A 304 27.13 22.33 20.66
CA ILE A 304 26.75 20.93 20.87
C ILE A 304 26.36 20.68 22.32
N LEU A 305 27.09 21.24 23.29
CA LEU A 305 26.76 21.07 24.72
C LEU A 305 25.42 21.70 25.10
N ARG A 306 25.02 22.79 24.43
CA ARG A 306 23.79 23.53 24.75
C ARG A 306 22.56 23.00 24.02
N ILE A 307 22.69 22.72 22.73
CA ILE A 307 21.55 22.33 21.86
C ILE A 307 21.51 20.83 21.64
N GLY A 308 22.67 20.16 21.58
CA GLY A 308 22.75 18.70 21.33
C GLY A 308 21.90 17.83 22.26
N PRO A 309 21.80 18.13 23.57
CA PRO A 309 20.92 17.37 24.47
C PRO A 309 19.44 17.41 24.08
N ALA A 310 18.95 18.54 23.58
CA ALA A 310 17.55 18.66 23.10
C ALA A 310 17.35 17.83 21.83
N CYS A 311 18.27 17.93 20.85
CA CYS A 311 18.23 17.11 19.63
C CYS A 311 18.34 15.60 19.94
N ALA A 312 19.14 15.20 20.92
CA ALA A 312 19.22 13.82 21.37
C ALA A 312 17.89 13.33 21.97
N LEU A 313 17.26 14.16 22.80
CA LEU A 313 15.97 13.83 23.39
C LEU A 313 14.87 13.65 22.34
N THR A 314 14.82 14.54 21.33
CA THR A 314 13.87 14.42 20.21
C THR A 314 14.11 13.14 19.41
N ALA A 315 15.36 12.81 19.11
CA ALA A 315 15.72 11.58 18.41
C ALA A 315 15.32 10.31 19.22
N ILE A 316 15.59 10.29 20.53
CA ILE A 316 15.24 9.16 21.40
C ILE A 316 13.72 8.98 21.48
N THR A 317 12.97 10.07 21.67
CA THR A 317 11.49 10.00 21.75
C THR A 317 10.87 9.59 20.43
N THR A 318 11.41 10.03 19.30
CA THR A 318 10.96 9.62 17.96
C THR A 318 11.30 8.15 17.68
N ALA A 319 12.51 7.70 18.02
CA ALA A 319 12.88 6.30 17.90
C ALA A 319 11.98 5.38 18.76
N LEU A 320 11.64 5.82 19.98
CA LEU A 320 10.71 5.12 20.85
C LEU A 320 9.30 5.08 20.24
N ALA A 321 8.86 6.15 19.59
CA ALA A 321 7.58 6.18 18.89
C ALA A 321 7.54 5.16 17.75
N PHE A 322 8.59 5.04 16.95
CA PHE A 322 8.68 3.99 15.92
C PHE A 322 8.70 2.59 16.55
N THR A 323 9.53 2.35 17.57
CA THR A 323 9.63 1.03 18.20
C THR A 323 8.34 0.61 18.90
N SER A 324 7.48 1.53 19.32
CA SER A 324 6.16 1.20 19.86
C SER A 324 5.24 0.52 18.84
N ILE A 325 5.47 0.75 17.55
CA ILE A 325 4.73 0.11 16.45
C ILE A 325 5.13 -1.37 16.29
N MET A 326 6.31 -1.79 16.78
CA MET A 326 6.75 -3.20 16.76
C MET A 326 5.84 -4.14 17.56
N VAL A 327 4.98 -3.61 18.44
CA VAL A 327 3.94 -4.38 19.13
C VAL A 327 2.89 -4.92 18.15
N THR A 328 2.80 -4.35 16.95
CA THR A 328 1.91 -4.84 15.90
C THR A 328 2.48 -6.13 15.30
N ARG A 329 1.57 -7.05 14.91
CA ARG A 329 1.95 -8.35 14.34
C ARG A 329 1.93 -8.36 12.79
N ASN A 330 1.99 -7.18 12.19
CA ASN A 330 2.04 -7.03 10.74
C ASN A 330 3.49 -6.85 10.27
N ALA A 331 3.89 -7.59 9.24
CA ALA A 331 5.26 -7.60 8.73
C ALA A 331 5.72 -6.23 8.21
N GLN A 332 4.89 -5.52 7.44
CA GLN A 332 5.25 -4.19 6.91
C GLN A 332 5.37 -3.13 8.00
N LEU A 333 4.49 -3.18 9.02
CA LEU A 333 4.57 -2.28 10.17
C LEU A 333 5.80 -2.56 11.03
N PHE A 334 6.20 -3.82 11.14
CA PHE A 334 7.44 -4.19 11.80
C PHE A 334 8.66 -3.62 11.07
N ASP A 335 8.74 -3.81 9.74
CA ASP A 335 9.81 -3.26 8.90
C ASP A 335 9.87 -1.74 9.01
N PHE A 336 8.71 -1.07 8.95
CA PHE A 336 8.59 0.38 9.15
C PHE A 336 9.09 0.82 10.52
N ALA A 337 8.73 0.09 11.58
CA ALA A 337 9.16 0.41 12.95
C ALA A 337 10.67 0.24 13.14
N VAL A 338 11.26 -0.83 12.58
CA VAL A 338 12.71 -1.09 12.64
C VAL A 338 13.48 -0.02 11.88
N LEU A 339 13.11 0.24 10.62
CA LEU A 339 13.77 1.24 9.79
C LEU A 339 13.60 2.65 10.36
N GLY A 340 12.42 3.00 10.85
CA GLY A 340 12.14 4.30 11.46
C GLY A 340 12.90 4.49 12.77
N GLY A 341 12.88 3.49 13.65
CA GLY A 341 13.53 3.54 14.96
C GLY A 341 15.05 3.61 14.87
N LEU A 342 15.65 2.62 14.21
CA LEU A 342 17.12 2.60 13.98
C LEU A 342 17.56 3.75 13.09
N GLY A 343 16.79 4.05 12.05
CA GLY A 343 17.05 5.18 11.14
C GLY A 343 17.09 6.51 11.86
N THR A 344 16.19 6.76 12.81
CA THR A 344 16.17 8.01 13.61
C THR A 344 17.42 8.15 14.47
N LEU A 345 17.85 7.08 15.17
CA LEU A 345 19.07 7.12 15.99
C LEU A 345 20.32 7.30 15.12
N LEU A 346 20.39 6.62 13.98
CA LEU A 346 21.47 6.77 13.00
C LEU A 346 21.49 8.19 12.43
N ALA A 347 20.31 8.72 12.06
CA ALA A 347 20.17 10.08 11.54
C ALA A 347 20.67 11.14 12.53
N PHE A 348 20.31 11.01 13.80
CA PHE A 348 20.84 11.91 14.85
C PHE A 348 22.36 11.83 14.95
N ALA A 349 22.94 10.61 14.99
CA ALA A 349 24.38 10.43 15.07
C ALA A 349 25.12 11.04 13.87
N ILE A 350 24.58 10.87 12.65
CA ILE A 350 25.11 11.47 11.43
C ILE A 350 24.94 12.99 11.45
N THR A 351 23.76 13.49 11.84
CA THR A 351 23.49 14.94 11.88
C THR A 351 24.45 15.66 12.81
N ILE A 352 24.59 15.18 14.06
CA ILE A 352 25.47 15.84 15.03
C ILE A 352 26.96 15.72 14.66
N SER A 353 27.35 14.58 14.07
CA SER A 353 28.73 14.34 13.64
C SER A 353 29.13 15.21 12.45
N THR A 354 28.26 15.26 11.43
CA THR A 354 28.46 16.05 10.22
C THR A 354 28.45 17.56 10.55
N PHE A 355 27.48 17.98 11.38
CA PHE A 355 27.42 19.35 11.88
C PHE A 355 28.74 19.74 12.60
N ALA A 356 29.22 18.88 13.51
CA ALA A 356 30.46 19.13 14.26
C ALA A 356 31.66 19.33 13.33
N LEU A 357 31.81 18.49 12.29
CA LEU A 357 32.91 18.62 11.31
C LEU A 357 32.79 19.88 10.45
N LEU A 358 31.59 20.13 9.90
CA LEU A 358 31.34 21.28 9.02
C LEU A 358 31.49 22.60 9.77
N ALA A 359 31.09 22.68 11.04
CA ALA A 359 31.22 23.86 11.88
C ALA A 359 32.67 24.24 12.24
N LEU A 360 33.64 23.32 12.06
CA LEU A 360 35.07 23.65 12.15
C LEU A 360 35.56 24.49 10.96
N VAL A 361 34.94 24.31 9.80
CA VAL A 361 35.33 24.95 8.53
C VAL A 361 34.46 26.16 8.23
N ILE A 362 33.14 26.01 8.43
CA ILE A 362 32.13 27.01 8.10
C ILE A 362 31.90 27.91 9.31
N ARG A 363 32.34 29.17 9.21
CA ARG A 363 32.14 30.18 10.26
C ARG A 363 30.92 31.04 9.98
N PRO A 364 30.10 31.38 11.01
CA PRO A 364 28.97 32.27 10.84
C PRO A 364 29.40 33.67 10.43
N ASN A 365 28.61 34.34 9.60
CA ASN A 365 28.75 35.75 9.36
C ASN A 365 28.03 36.49 10.49
N THR A 366 28.82 37.10 11.39
CA THR A 366 28.34 37.72 12.65
C THR A 366 27.56 39.02 12.46
N ARG A 367 27.23 39.43 11.22
CA ARG A 367 26.36 40.58 11.00
C ARG A 367 24.96 40.28 11.50
N SER A 368 24.59 40.89 12.62
CA SER A 368 23.26 40.83 13.23
C SER A 368 22.21 41.37 12.26
N THR A 369 21.44 40.46 11.63
CA THR A 369 20.22 40.85 10.95
C THR A 369 19.03 40.72 11.91
N PRO A 370 18.10 41.70 11.98
CA PRO A 370 16.92 41.59 12.86
C PRO A 370 16.10 40.33 12.50
N ASN A 371 15.93 39.46 13.48
CA ASN A 371 15.18 38.21 13.30
C ASN A 371 13.65 38.49 13.38
N PHE A 372 12.98 38.63 12.24
CA PHE A 372 11.50 38.72 12.19
C PHE A 372 10.83 37.54 12.91
N THR A 373 11.38 36.33 12.74
CA THR A 373 10.91 35.11 13.42
C THR A 373 11.07 35.19 14.94
N GLY A 374 12.17 35.78 15.43
CA GLY A 374 12.39 36.02 16.86
C GLY A 374 11.36 36.99 17.45
N VAL A 375 11.04 38.07 16.71
CA VAL A 375 10.02 39.05 17.15
C VAL A 375 8.63 38.41 17.20
N LEU A 376 8.27 37.60 16.20
CA LEU A 376 6.99 36.90 16.18
C LEU A 376 6.89 35.88 17.32
N ALA A 377 7.93 35.07 17.52
CA ALA A 377 7.99 34.10 18.62
C ALA A 377 7.89 34.78 19.99
N GLN A 378 8.59 35.90 20.17
CA GLN A 378 8.50 36.69 21.40
C GLN A 378 7.09 37.27 21.62
N ARG A 379 6.42 37.78 20.57
CA ARG A 379 5.04 38.27 20.65
C ARG A 379 4.06 37.17 21.03
N LEU A 380 4.18 35.98 20.41
CA LEU A 380 3.35 34.81 20.72
C LEU A 380 3.57 34.34 22.16
N ALA A 381 4.85 34.26 22.60
CA ALA A 381 5.18 33.89 23.97
C ALA A 381 4.60 34.89 24.98
N MET A 382 4.77 36.20 24.75
CA MET A 382 4.21 37.25 25.62
C MET A 382 2.68 37.22 25.64
N PHE A 383 2.03 36.96 24.48
CA PHE A 383 0.59 36.80 24.39
C PHE A 383 0.11 35.60 25.24
N SER A 384 0.75 34.47 25.11
CA SER A 384 0.43 33.26 25.89
C SER A 384 0.62 33.46 27.39
N LEU A 385 1.67 34.16 27.79
CA LEU A 385 1.92 34.51 29.21
C LEU A 385 0.95 35.55 29.75
N ARG A 386 0.39 36.43 28.89
CA ARG A 386 -0.52 37.48 29.27
C ARG A 386 -1.95 36.98 29.58
N ILE A 387 -2.36 35.92 28.86
CA ILE A 387 -3.70 35.33 29.00
C ILE A 387 -3.66 33.79 29.16
N PRO A 388 -2.93 33.26 30.15
CA PRO A 388 -2.64 31.83 30.25
C PRO A 388 -3.92 30.99 30.42
N LYS A 389 -4.91 31.49 31.18
CA LYS A 389 -6.19 30.80 31.39
C LYS A 389 -6.98 30.62 30.09
N THR A 390 -7.00 31.62 29.23
CA THR A 390 -7.68 31.56 27.93
C THR A 390 -6.97 30.60 26.99
N VAL A 391 -5.62 30.61 26.95
CA VAL A 391 -4.83 29.69 26.12
C VAL A 391 -5.06 28.24 26.57
N ILE A 392 -5.04 27.97 27.87
CA ILE A 392 -5.32 26.63 28.41
C ILE A 392 -6.76 26.21 28.08
N ALA A 393 -7.75 27.07 28.32
CA ALA A 393 -9.14 26.77 28.03
C ALA A 393 -9.40 26.51 26.55
N SER A 394 -8.79 27.31 25.65
CA SER A 394 -8.87 27.06 24.21
C SER A 394 -8.20 25.75 23.80
N GLY A 395 -7.04 25.40 24.38
CA GLY A 395 -6.35 24.13 24.15
C GLY A 395 -7.19 22.93 24.60
N VAL A 396 -7.80 23.00 25.77
CA VAL A 396 -8.72 21.96 26.28
C VAL A 396 -9.96 21.85 25.39
N PHE A 397 -10.54 22.97 24.97
CA PHE A 397 -11.69 22.99 24.07
C PHE A 397 -11.37 22.31 22.73
N VAL A 398 -10.24 22.68 22.11
CA VAL A 398 -9.77 22.05 20.86
C VAL A 398 -9.52 20.57 21.07
N LEU A 399 -8.92 20.17 22.19
CA LEU A 399 -8.67 18.75 22.50
C LEU A 399 -9.99 17.95 22.58
N VAL A 400 -10.99 18.47 23.29
CA VAL A 400 -12.30 17.81 23.43
C VAL A 400 -12.99 17.67 22.06
N LEU A 401 -13.03 18.74 21.26
CA LEU A 401 -13.59 18.69 19.90
C LEU A 401 -12.84 17.67 19.02
N SER A 402 -11.52 17.65 19.14
CA SER A 402 -10.67 16.74 18.34
C SER A 402 -10.87 15.29 18.73
N ILE A 403 -11.09 14.96 20.01
CA ILE A 403 -11.44 13.62 20.46
C ILE A 403 -12.74 13.16 19.82
N PHE A 404 -13.77 14.03 19.78
CA PHE A 404 -15.03 13.72 19.12
C PHE A 404 -14.86 13.45 17.61
N GLY A 405 -14.11 14.29 16.92
CA GLY A 405 -13.80 14.09 15.49
C GLY A 405 -13.01 12.81 15.22
N PHE A 406 -12.01 12.54 16.06
CA PHE A 406 -11.17 11.34 15.93
C PHE A 406 -11.97 10.05 16.09
N GLN A 407 -12.90 9.98 17.05
CA GLN A 407 -13.74 8.80 17.29
C GLN A 407 -14.66 8.45 16.10
N GLN A 408 -14.97 9.44 15.25
CA GLN A 408 -15.79 9.23 14.06
C GLN A 408 -15.00 8.85 12.82
N THR A 409 -13.66 8.87 12.91
CA THR A 409 -12.79 8.48 11.79
C THR A 409 -12.88 6.97 11.58
N LYS A 410 -13.32 6.56 10.39
CA LYS A 410 -13.39 5.15 10.01
C LYS A 410 -12.08 4.67 9.42
N ALA A 411 -11.73 3.42 9.70
CA ALA A 411 -10.64 2.74 9.03
C ALA A 411 -10.98 2.54 7.54
N TRP A 412 -10.26 3.21 6.65
CA TRP A 412 -10.45 3.15 5.21
C TRP A 412 -9.09 3.17 4.52
N PHE A 413 -8.75 2.10 3.85
CA PHE A 413 -7.46 1.94 3.17
C PHE A 413 -7.68 1.33 1.78
N PRO A 414 -8.20 2.08 0.80
CA PRO A 414 -8.37 1.58 -0.56
C PRO A 414 -7.01 1.38 -1.23
N LEU A 415 -6.83 0.23 -1.91
CA LEU A 415 -5.60 -0.12 -2.60
C LEU A 415 -5.31 0.88 -3.75
N TYR A 416 -6.34 1.30 -4.45
CA TYR A 416 -6.24 2.17 -5.63
C TYR A 416 -5.74 3.58 -5.32
N GLN A 417 -5.78 4.03 -4.04
CA GLN A 417 -5.15 5.31 -3.67
C GLN A 417 -3.61 5.31 -3.84
N ASN A 418 -3.00 4.13 -3.89
CA ASN A 418 -1.56 3.97 -4.07
C ASN A 418 -1.14 3.92 -5.54
N LEU A 419 -2.10 3.94 -6.47
CA LEU A 419 -1.81 4.03 -7.90
C LEU A 419 -1.37 5.45 -8.28
N PRO A 420 -0.50 5.61 -9.29
CA PRO A 420 -0.12 6.92 -9.80
C PRO A 420 -1.32 7.76 -10.23
N SER A 421 -1.25 9.07 -9.99
CA SER A 421 -2.29 10.00 -10.41
C SER A 421 -2.44 9.97 -11.95
N GLY A 422 -3.66 9.73 -12.43
CA GLY A 422 -3.96 9.60 -13.86
C GLY A 422 -3.91 8.16 -14.39
N SER A 423 -3.68 7.15 -13.55
CA SER A 423 -3.81 5.75 -13.92
C SER A 423 -5.22 5.45 -14.43
N GLN A 424 -5.29 4.78 -15.58
CA GLN A 424 -6.56 4.28 -16.14
C GLN A 424 -7.00 2.96 -15.51
N THR A 425 -6.13 2.33 -14.72
CA THR A 425 -6.36 1.03 -14.08
C THR A 425 -7.64 1.00 -13.26
N VAL A 426 -7.94 2.08 -12.54
CA VAL A 426 -9.17 2.19 -11.73
C VAL A 426 -10.42 2.11 -12.61
N GLN A 427 -10.45 2.83 -13.74
CA GLN A 427 -11.60 2.84 -14.66
C GLN A 427 -11.80 1.48 -15.31
N VAL A 428 -10.70 0.82 -15.70
CA VAL A 428 -10.73 -0.53 -16.28
C VAL A 428 -11.24 -1.55 -15.27
N ASN A 429 -10.77 -1.47 -14.03
CA ASN A 429 -11.21 -2.37 -12.98
C ASN A 429 -12.67 -2.14 -12.57
N ASP A 430 -13.15 -0.90 -12.60
CA ASP A 430 -14.56 -0.60 -12.41
C ASP A 430 -15.40 -1.23 -13.56
N ALA A 431 -14.97 -1.13 -14.82
CA ALA A 431 -15.65 -1.76 -15.97
C ALA A 431 -15.66 -3.30 -15.88
N ILE A 432 -14.53 -3.92 -15.47
CA ILE A 432 -14.46 -5.36 -15.21
C ILE A 432 -15.41 -5.74 -14.07
N SER A 433 -15.56 -4.90 -13.07
CA SER A 433 -16.46 -5.17 -11.95
C SER A 433 -17.92 -5.13 -12.36
N ASP A 434 -18.28 -4.24 -13.27
CA ASP A 434 -19.65 -4.11 -13.78
C ASP A 434 -20.05 -5.30 -14.67
N ASP A 435 -19.11 -5.81 -15.50
CA ASP A 435 -19.38 -6.87 -16.47
C ASP A 435 -19.07 -8.29 -15.97
N PHE A 436 -18.04 -8.46 -15.13
CA PHE A 436 -17.45 -9.77 -14.76
C PHE A 436 -17.30 -9.98 -13.24
N GLY A 437 -17.85 -9.10 -12.43
CA GLY A 437 -17.84 -9.20 -10.97
C GLY A 437 -16.61 -8.55 -10.31
N GLY A 438 -15.45 -8.52 -10.96
CA GLY A 438 -14.27 -7.80 -10.45
C GLY A 438 -12.93 -8.43 -10.80
N VAL A 439 -11.89 -7.75 -10.38
CA VAL A 439 -10.48 -8.13 -10.65
C VAL A 439 -9.91 -9.03 -9.56
N PHE A 440 -10.39 -8.88 -8.33
CA PHE A 440 -9.88 -9.60 -7.17
C PHE A 440 -10.69 -10.88 -6.91
N GLN A 441 -10.02 -11.89 -6.36
CA GLN A 441 -10.66 -13.17 -6.07
C GLN A 441 -10.85 -13.38 -4.57
N MET A 442 -12.11 -13.56 -4.14
CA MET A 442 -12.50 -14.11 -2.86
C MET A 442 -12.63 -15.63 -3.00
N ILE A 443 -12.04 -16.38 -2.10
CA ILE A 443 -12.03 -17.84 -2.14
C ILE A 443 -12.76 -18.36 -0.90
N VAL A 444 -13.81 -19.14 -1.13
CA VAL A 444 -14.58 -19.83 -0.10
C VAL A 444 -14.26 -21.31 -0.17
N GLU A 445 -13.75 -21.86 0.93
CA GLU A 445 -13.38 -23.26 1.05
C GLU A 445 -14.46 -24.00 1.83
N MET A 446 -15.01 -25.05 1.21
CA MET A 446 -16.04 -25.93 1.77
C MET A 446 -15.42 -27.28 2.06
N GLU A 447 -15.63 -27.78 3.29
CA GLU A 447 -15.27 -29.12 3.71
C GLU A 447 -16.56 -29.84 4.10
N GLY A 448 -16.90 -30.96 3.46
CA GLY A 448 -18.08 -31.73 3.86
C GLY A 448 -19.02 -32.13 2.70
N ASP A 449 -20.33 -32.01 2.94
CA ASP A 449 -21.34 -32.55 2.03
C ASP A 449 -21.46 -31.75 0.73
N TRP A 450 -21.56 -32.47 -0.38
CA TRP A 450 -21.75 -31.88 -1.70
C TRP A 450 -22.98 -30.98 -1.78
N ARG A 451 -24.08 -31.41 -1.14
CA ARG A 451 -25.35 -30.66 -1.17
C ARG A 451 -25.22 -29.28 -0.49
N GLU A 452 -24.43 -29.21 0.58
CA GLU A 452 -24.16 -27.94 1.25
C GLU A 452 -23.33 -27.03 0.33
N THR A 453 -22.37 -27.60 -0.41
CA THR A 453 -21.58 -26.87 -1.41
C THR A 453 -22.45 -26.33 -2.55
N GLU A 454 -23.42 -27.12 -3.04
CA GLU A 454 -24.37 -26.66 -4.07
C GLU A 454 -25.21 -25.47 -3.60
N VAL A 455 -25.80 -25.59 -2.41
CA VAL A 455 -26.61 -24.51 -1.80
C VAL A 455 -25.75 -23.24 -1.62
N MET A 456 -24.51 -23.41 -1.19
CA MET A 456 -23.57 -22.30 -1.04
C MET A 456 -23.27 -21.61 -2.38
N VAL A 457 -22.93 -22.38 -3.42
CA VAL A 457 -22.66 -21.84 -4.76
C VAL A 457 -23.88 -21.09 -5.31
N ASP A 458 -25.07 -21.61 -5.15
CA ASP A 458 -26.29 -20.94 -5.61
C ASP A 458 -26.59 -19.65 -4.84
N ALA A 459 -26.33 -19.63 -3.52
CA ALA A 459 -26.49 -18.44 -2.70
C ALA A 459 -25.48 -17.34 -3.09
N LEU A 460 -24.22 -17.71 -3.28
CA LEU A 460 -23.15 -16.79 -3.68
C LEU A 460 -23.35 -16.28 -5.11
N THR A 461 -23.79 -17.15 -6.03
CA THR A 461 -24.11 -16.78 -7.42
C THR A 461 -25.27 -15.77 -7.50
N LYS A 462 -26.26 -15.89 -6.62
CA LYS A 462 -27.35 -14.89 -6.52
C LYS A 462 -26.86 -13.50 -6.15
N LEU A 463 -25.82 -13.41 -5.34
CA LEU A 463 -25.25 -12.13 -4.88
C LEU A 463 -24.24 -11.54 -5.86
N ALA A 464 -23.31 -12.37 -6.36
CA ALA A 464 -22.20 -11.93 -7.19
C ALA A 464 -22.49 -11.95 -8.70
N GLY A 465 -23.50 -12.72 -9.14
CA GLY A 465 -23.76 -12.98 -10.55
C GLY A 465 -23.04 -14.23 -11.07
N ALA A 466 -23.59 -14.84 -12.14
CA ALA A 466 -23.07 -16.08 -12.70
C ALA A 466 -21.68 -15.94 -13.33
N GLU A 467 -21.37 -14.79 -13.91
CA GLU A 467 -20.05 -14.51 -14.53
C GLU A 467 -18.92 -14.35 -13.50
N ALA A 468 -19.27 -14.15 -12.22
CA ALA A 468 -18.31 -13.91 -11.15
C ALA A 468 -17.94 -15.16 -10.35
N VAL A 469 -18.67 -16.30 -10.49
CA VAL A 469 -18.51 -17.46 -9.62
C VAL A 469 -18.04 -18.68 -10.41
N LEU A 470 -16.92 -19.27 -9.95
CA LEU A 470 -16.38 -20.51 -10.50
C LEU A 470 -16.18 -21.53 -9.37
N SER A 471 -16.71 -22.75 -9.54
CA SER A 471 -16.63 -23.81 -8.54
C SER A 471 -16.67 -25.20 -9.16
N THR A 472 -16.43 -26.24 -8.36
CA THR A 472 -16.61 -27.63 -8.74
C THR A 472 -18.08 -27.92 -9.11
N VAL A 473 -19.05 -27.22 -8.52
CA VAL A 473 -20.48 -27.37 -8.83
C VAL A 473 -20.79 -26.93 -10.26
N ASN A 474 -20.22 -25.81 -10.71
CA ASN A 474 -20.37 -25.37 -12.10
C ASN A 474 -19.82 -26.40 -13.09
N ILE A 475 -18.68 -27.02 -12.75
CA ILE A 475 -18.06 -28.09 -13.55
C ILE A 475 -18.95 -29.35 -13.56
N ALA A 476 -19.48 -29.76 -12.40
CA ALA A 476 -20.38 -30.92 -12.32
C ALA A 476 -21.63 -30.71 -13.18
N ARG A 477 -22.25 -29.53 -13.09
CA ARG A 477 -23.42 -29.16 -13.94
C ARG A 477 -23.08 -29.16 -15.42
N TRP A 478 -21.87 -28.70 -15.79
CA TRP A 478 -21.39 -28.75 -17.17
C TRP A 478 -21.15 -30.20 -17.65
N LEU A 479 -20.61 -31.07 -16.79
CA LEU A 479 -20.44 -32.49 -17.08
C LEU A 479 -21.78 -33.26 -17.15
N GLY A 480 -22.88 -32.70 -16.60
CA GLY A 480 -24.18 -33.37 -16.48
C GLY A 480 -24.17 -34.46 -15.42
N VAL A 481 -23.34 -34.33 -14.38
CA VAL A 481 -23.24 -35.29 -13.28
C VAL A 481 -24.08 -34.83 -12.11
N ASP A 482 -24.97 -35.71 -11.62
CA ASP A 482 -25.73 -35.48 -10.39
C ASP A 482 -24.86 -35.84 -9.17
N GLY A 483 -24.35 -34.82 -8.48
CA GLY A 483 -23.49 -34.98 -7.30
C GLY A 483 -22.04 -34.59 -7.55
N ALA A 484 -21.16 -34.99 -6.61
CA ALA A 484 -19.73 -34.67 -6.71
C ALA A 484 -19.09 -35.42 -7.88
N PRO A 485 -18.42 -34.73 -8.83
CA PRO A 485 -17.79 -35.40 -9.95
C PRO A 485 -16.65 -36.31 -9.46
N VAL A 486 -16.54 -37.52 -10.00
CA VAL A 486 -15.43 -38.43 -9.69
C VAL A 486 -14.21 -38.11 -10.54
N ALA A 487 -13.06 -38.69 -10.19
CA ALA A 487 -11.77 -38.41 -10.88
C ALA A 487 -11.83 -38.67 -12.40
N GLU A 488 -12.63 -39.69 -12.84
CA GLU A 488 -12.83 -40.00 -14.25
C GLU A 488 -13.55 -38.88 -14.99
N ASP A 489 -14.58 -38.28 -14.38
CA ASP A 489 -15.34 -37.16 -14.96
C ASP A 489 -14.45 -35.93 -15.16
N LEU A 490 -13.57 -35.70 -14.21
CA LEU A 490 -12.67 -34.54 -14.21
C LEU A 490 -11.54 -34.62 -15.24
N THR A 491 -11.33 -35.77 -15.91
CA THR A 491 -10.35 -35.90 -16.99
C THR A 491 -10.63 -35.03 -18.22
N LEU A 492 -11.88 -34.57 -18.35
CA LEU A 492 -12.31 -33.67 -19.43
C LEU A 492 -12.01 -32.18 -19.13
N VAL A 493 -11.67 -31.88 -17.89
CA VAL A 493 -11.35 -30.52 -17.43
C VAL A 493 -9.83 -30.40 -17.33
N PRO A 494 -9.23 -29.25 -17.71
CA PRO A 494 -7.81 -29.05 -17.52
C PRO A 494 -7.38 -29.30 -16.07
N SER A 495 -6.34 -30.10 -15.86
CA SER A 495 -5.87 -30.49 -14.53
C SER A 495 -5.57 -29.31 -13.60
N GLU A 496 -5.17 -28.19 -14.18
CA GLU A 496 -4.89 -26.94 -13.48
C GLU A 496 -6.16 -26.33 -12.86
N VAL A 497 -7.26 -26.34 -13.60
CA VAL A 497 -8.56 -25.86 -13.11
C VAL A 497 -9.09 -26.79 -12.00
N VAL A 498 -9.00 -28.11 -12.22
CA VAL A 498 -9.39 -29.11 -11.22
C VAL A 498 -8.60 -28.93 -9.94
N GLY A 499 -7.29 -28.79 -10.03
CA GLY A 499 -6.41 -28.58 -8.87
C GLY A 499 -6.70 -27.28 -8.10
N GLN A 500 -7.25 -26.28 -8.77
CA GLN A 500 -7.68 -25.04 -8.12
C GLN A 500 -8.99 -25.23 -7.34
N VAL A 501 -10.05 -25.71 -8.01
CA VAL A 501 -11.41 -25.79 -7.44
C VAL A 501 -11.60 -27.00 -6.52
N ARG A 502 -10.83 -28.07 -6.70
CA ARG A 502 -10.88 -29.32 -5.90
C ARG A 502 -9.48 -29.85 -5.60
N PRO A 503 -8.74 -29.21 -4.68
CA PRO A 503 -7.37 -29.59 -4.36
C PRO A 503 -7.25 -31.01 -3.77
N ILE A 504 -8.25 -31.46 -3.05
CA ILE A 504 -8.44 -32.81 -2.51
C ILE A 504 -9.91 -33.22 -2.59
N GLU A 505 -10.19 -34.53 -2.55
CA GLU A 505 -11.57 -35.04 -2.72
C GLU A 505 -12.60 -34.49 -1.74
N THR A 506 -12.18 -34.14 -0.53
CA THR A 506 -13.05 -33.64 0.55
C THR A 506 -13.16 -32.12 0.60
N VAL A 507 -12.41 -31.39 -0.22
CA VAL A 507 -12.35 -29.92 -0.20
C VAL A 507 -12.77 -29.35 -1.55
N SER A 508 -13.78 -28.51 -1.54
CA SER A 508 -14.22 -27.72 -2.69
C SER A 508 -13.93 -26.25 -2.48
N ARG A 509 -13.36 -25.59 -3.48
CA ARG A 509 -13.14 -24.14 -3.49
C ARG A 509 -14.10 -23.46 -4.44
N ILE A 510 -14.68 -22.37 -3.98
CA ILE A 510 -15.53 -21.48 -4.75
C ILE A 510 -14.75 -20.18 -4.95
N PHE A 511 -14.45 -19.85 -6.19
CA PHE A 511 -13.78 -18.60 -6.56
C PHE A 511 -14.86 -17.58 -6.92
N ILE A 512 -14.77 -16.41 -6.32
CA ILE A 512 -15.71 -15.31 -6.55
C ILE A 512 -14.91 -14.09 -6.96
N SER A 513 -15.12 -13.62 -8.18
CA SER A 513 -14.55 -12.35 -8.65
C SER A 513 -15.31 -11.20 -7.99
N VAL A 514 -14.59 -10.31 -7.32
CA VAL A 514 -15.18 -9.18 -6.59
C VAL A 514 -14.43 -7.88 -6.90
N PRO A 515 -15.10 -6.71 -6.81
CA PRO A 515 -14.44 -5.42 -6.88
C PRO A 515 -13.56 -5.21 -5.65
N GLU A 516 -12.72 -4.19 -5.67
CA GLU A 516 -11.98 -3.78 -4.47
C GLU A 516 -12.95 -3.46 -3.32
N PRO A 517 -12.94 -4.19 -2.19
CA PRO A 517 -13.93 -4.02 -1.11
C PRO A 517 -13.89 -2.64 -0.45
N MET A 518 -12.78 -1.93 -0.60
CA MET A 518 -12.56 -0.59 -0.07
C MET A 518 -12.77 0.51 -1.13
N ARG A 519 -13.23 0.17 -2.35
CA ARG A 519 -13.44 1.13 -3.44
C ARG A 519 -14.55 2.14 -3.13
N ASN A 520 -15.69 1.64 -2.72
CA ASN A 520 -16.87 2.42 -2.38
C ASN A 520 -17.81 1.63 -1.44
N ALA A 521 -18.89 2.27 -0.99
CA ALA A 521 -19.85 1.64 -0.08
C ALA A 521 -20.57 0.43 -0.68
N GLN A 522 -20.84 0.44 -1.99
CA GLN A 522 -21.52 -0.65 -2.68
C GLN A 522 -20.63 -1.89 -2.75
N ALA A 523 -19.36 -1.74 -3.13
CA ALA A 523 -18.38 -2.83 -3.13
C ALA A 523 -18.18 -3.42 -1.73
N ALA A 524 -18.15 -2.55 -0.70
CA ALA A 524 -18.05 -2.98 0.69
C ALA A 524 -19.27 -3.80 1.12
N MET A 525 -20.49 -3.34 0.80
CA MET A 525 -21.74 -4.07 1.13
C MET A 525 -21.84 -5.41 0.39
N LEU A 526 -21.45 -5.46 -0.88
CA LEU A 526 -21.41 -6.70 -1.65
C LEU A 526 -20.46 -7.70 -1.00
N PHE A 527 -19.23 -7.26 -0.68
CA PHE A 527 -18.25 -8.12 -0.03
C PHE A 527 -18.74 -8.62 1.33
N ASP A 528 -19.28 -7.73 2.17
CA ASP A 528 -19.78 -8.08 3.50
C ASP A 528 -20.94 -9.10 3.38
N ALA A 529 -21.87 -8.93 2.43
CA ALA A 529 -22.96 -9.87 2.18
C ALA A 529 -22.46 -11.26 1.70
N LEU A 530 -21.46 -11.28 0.81
CA LEU A 530 -20.83 -12.54 0.35
C LEU A 530 -20.11 -13.24 1.52
N TYR A 531 -19.37 -12.49 2.31
CA TYR A 531 -18.63 -13.01 3.45
C TYR A 531 -19.57 -13.58 4.53
N GLU A 532 -20.62 -12.84 4.91
CA GLU A 532 -21.62 -13.28 5.88
C GLU A 532 -22.38 -14.52 5.38
N THR A 533 -22.73 -14.57 4.08
CA THR A 533 -23.38 -15.74 3.46
C THR A 533 -22.46 -16.96 3.53
N ALA A 534 -21.17 -16.81 3.22
CA ALA A 534 -20.20 -17.89 3.29
C ALA A 534 -20.05 -18.42 4.72
N GLN A 535 -19.94 -17.53 5.71
CA GLN A 535 -19.83 -17.93 7.12
C GLN A 535 -21.10 -18.60 7.64
N ALA A 536 -22.28 -18.06 7.33
CA ALA A 536 -23.55 -18.61 7.77
C ALA A 536 -23.85 -19.98 7.13
N GLY A 537 -23.35 -20.22 5.92
CA GLY A 537 -23.52 -21.49 5.18
C GLY A 537 -22.44 -22.53 5.50
N GLY A 538 -21.63 -22.34 6.53
CA GLY A 538 -20.67 -23.34 7.00
C GLY A 538 -19.36 -23.41 6.22
N ALA A 539 -18.91 -22.31 5.61
CA ALA A 539 -17.59 -22.24 5.00
C ALA A 539 -16.50 -22.61 6.02
N ALA A 540 -15.63 -23.54 5.67
CA ALA A 540 -14.50 -23.92 6.51
C ALA A 540 -13.49 -22.78 6.61
N ARG A 541 -13.24 -22.07 5.48
CA ARG A 541 -12.36 -20.91 5.41
C ARG A 541 -12.81 -19.95 4.31
N VAL A 542 -12.58 -18.66 4.54
CA VAL A 542 -12.78 -17.61 3.54
C VAL A 542 -11.49 -16.77 3.47
N TYR A 543 -10.87 -16.70 2.31
CA TYR A 543 -9.60 -16.00 2.12
C TYR A 543 -9.52 -15.36 0.73
N GLY A 544 -8.36 -14.84 0.36
CA GLY A 544 -8.13 -14.04 -0.85
C GLY A 544 -7.75 -12.61 -0.49
N LEU A 545 -7.15 -11.88 -1.43
CA LEU A 545 -6.73 -10.50 -1.22
C LEU A 545 -7.88 -9.59 -0.74
N PRO A 546 -9.11 -9.65 -1.30
CA PRO A 546 -10.22 -8.84 -0.82
C PRO A 546 -10.57 -9.09 0.66
N THR A 547 -10.49 -10.36 1.09
CA THR A 547 -10.74 -10.75 2.48
C THR A 547 -9.68 -10.20 3.41
N LEU A 548 -8.39 -10.29 3.01
CA LEU A 548 -7.28 -9.67 3.74
C LEU A 548 -7.47 -8.15 3.85
N MET A 549 -7.76 -7.48 2.73
CA MET A 549 -7.97 -6.03 2.70
C MET A 549 -9.10 -5.60 3.65
N ARG A 550 -10.22 -6.30 3.62
CA ARG A 550 -11.40 -5.92 4.40
C ARG A 550 -11.25 -6.19 5.89
N GLN A 551 -10.67 -7.33 6.26
CA GLN A 551 -10.55 -7.74 7.66
C GLN A 551 -9.28 -7.19 8.33
N GLU A 552 -8.14 -7.27 7.65
CA GLU A 552 -6.88 -6.88 8.24
C GLU A 552 -6.68 -5.36 8.29
N ALA A 553 -7.24 -4.59 7.35
CA ALA A 553 -7.12 -3.13 7.39
C ALA A 553 -7.68 -2.52 8.69
N VAL A 554 -8.82 -3.04 9.17
CA VAL A 554 -9.42 -2.60 10.45
C VAL A 554 -8.51 -2.98 11.63
N SER A 555 -7.99 -4.22 11.61
CA SER A 555 -7.05 -4.71 12.61
C SER A 555 -5.77 -3.87 12.64
N LEU A 556 -5.18 -3.58 11.46
CA LEU A 556 -3.97 -2.76 11.31
C LEU A 556 -4.15 -1.36 11.90
N ILE A 557 -5.26 -0.68 11.58
CA ILE A 557 -5.52 0.66 12.10
C ILE A 557 -5.74 0.64 13.61
N SER A 558 -6.42 -0.38 14.14
CA SER A 558 -6.57 -0.57 15.59
C SER A 558 -5.21 -0.78 16.26
N GLN A 559 -4.33 -1.61 15.69
CA GLN A 559 -2.99 -1.87 16.20
C GLN A 559 -2.11 -0.62 16.13
N LEU A 560 -2.14 0.14 15.02
CA LEU A 560 -1.45 1.42 14.88
C LEU A 560 -1.92 2.42 15.93
N SER A 561 -3.23 2.50 16.18
CA SER A 561 -3.79 3.39 17.21
C SER A 561 -3.29 3.03 18.61
N LYS A 562 -3.22 1.74 18.94
CA LYS A 562 -2.63 1.27 20.20
C LYS A 562 -1.13 1.62 20.30
N GLY A 563 -0.37 1.39 19.21
CA GLY A 563 1.04 1.79 19.11
C GLY A 563 1.23 3.29 19.34
N LEU A 564 0.36 4.12 18.76
CA LEU A 564 0.40 5.57 18.91
C LEU A 564 0.16 6.03 20.37
N VAL A 565 -0.78 5.37 21.07
CA VAL A 565 -1.01 5.62 22.50
C VAL A 565 0.23 5.26 23.32
N ILE A 566 0.80 4.08 23.07
CA ILE A 566 2.04 3.62 23.76
C ILE A 566 3.19 4.61 23.46
N ALA A 567 3.33 5.03 22.20
CA ALA A 567 4.33 6.02 21.79
C ALA A 567 4.19 7.34 22.56
N SER A 568 2.96 7.88 22.63
CA SER A 568 2.68 9.16 23.31
C SER A 568 2.99 9.09 24.80
N LEU A 569 2.58 8.00 25.45
CA LEU A 569 2.87 7.77 26.87
C LEU A 569 4.37 7.57 27.11
N GLY A 570 5.02 6.74 26.29
CA GLY A 570 6.44 6.44 26.41
C GLY A 570 7.31 7.67 26.16
N ALA A 571 7.05 8.43 25.10
CA ALA A 571 7.76 9.68 24.79
C ALA A 571 7.60 10.70 25.93
N THR A 572 6.36 10.88 26.42
CA THR A 572 6.09 11.77 27.55
C THR A 572 6.83 11.33 28.82
N PHE A 573 6.91 10.02 29.08
CA PHE A 573 7.62 9.46 30.23
C PHE A 573 9.14 9.72 30.13
N VAL A 574 9.73 9.49 28.95
CA VAL A 574 11.16 9.78 28.70
C VAL A 574 11.47 11.26 28.92
N VAL A 575 10.61 12.16 28.40
CA VAL A 575 10.78 13.60 28.61
C VAL A 575 10.66 13.98 30.09
N ALA A 576 9.68 13.40 30.82
CA ALA A 576 9.55 13.66 32.26
C ALA A 576 10.78 13.19 33.06
N ILE A 577 11.38 12.06 32.70
CA ILE A 577 12.65 11.58 33.28
C ILE A 577 13.78 12.56 32.94
N ALA A 578 13.89 13.00 31.69
CA ALA A 578 14.94 13.94 31.25
C ALA A 578 14.89 15.27 32.04
N PHE A 579 13.69 15.74 32.38
CA PHE A 579 13.49 16.89 33.24
C PHE A 579 13.61 16.58 34.75
N GLY A 580 13.84 15.33 35.13
CA GLY A 580 14.00 14.92 36.53
C GLY A 580 12.74 15.02 37.37
N SER A 581 11.55 15.11 36.77
CA SER A 581 10.28 15.29 37.49
C SER A 581 9.11 14.58 36.81
N LEU A 582 8.71 13.45 37.38
CA LEU A 582 7.52 12.72 36.93
C LEU A 582 6.21 13.49 37.20
N ARG A 583 6.21 14.52 38.05
CA ARG A 583 5.04 15.38 38.28
C ARG A 583 4.67 16.19 37.03
N LEU A 584 5.61 16.39 36.11
CA LEU A 584 5.36 17.07 34.83
C LEU A 584 4.69 16.17 33.79
N PHE A 585 4.61 14.87 34.02
CA PHE A 585 4.05 13.90 33.06
C PHE A 585 2.65 14.30 32.52
N PRO A 586 1.63 14.60 33.35
CA PRO A 586 0.32 14.97 32.82
C PRO A 586 0.33 16.30 32.03
N LEU A 587 1.21 17.24 32.41
CA LEU A 587 1.36 18.50 31.70
C LEU A 587 2.02 18.29 30.32
N LEU A 588 3.02 17.43 30.26
CA LEU A 588 3.76 17.11 29.02
C LEU A 588 2.97 16.21 28.07
N LEU A 589 1.98 15.49 28.58
CA LEU A 589 1.11 14.63 27.76
C LEU A 589 0.23 15.46 26.82
N VAL A 590 -0.28 16.61 27.27
CA VAL A 590 -1.20 17.47 26.50
C VAL A 590 -0.59 17.91 25.16
N PRO A 591 0.62 18.50 25.09
CA PRO A 591 1.21 18.92 23.82
C PRO A 591 1.57 17.75 22.90
N ASN A 592 1.74 16.53 23.42
CA ASN A 592 2.00 15.34 22.60
C ASN A 592 0.72 14.75 22.01
N VAL A 593 -0.38 14.76 22.76
CA VAL A 593 -1.66 14.16 22.35
C VAL A 593 -2.50 15.13 21.50
N LEU A 594 -2.46 16.43 21.80
CA LEU A 594 -3.28 17.42 21.11
C LEU A 594 -3.07 17.44 19.58
N PRO A 595 -1.84 17.49 19.04
CA PRO A 595 -1.63 17.46 17.59
C PRO A 595 -2.17 16.17 16.93
N LEU A 596 -2.04 15.03 17.60
CA LEU A 596 -2.54 13.75 17.10
C LEU A 596 -4.07 13.75 17.01
N MET A 597 -4.74 14.23 18.04
CA MET A 597 -6.20 14.32 18.03
C MET A 597 -6.71 15.32 16.99
N VAL A 598 -6.04 16.46 16.84
CA VAL A 598 -6.37 17.47 15.82
C VAL A 598 -6.17 16.89 14.41
N THR A 599 -5.07 16.20 14.16
CA THR A 599 -4.81 15.56 12.86
C THR A 599 -5.89 14.52 12.54
N GLY A 600 -6.21 13.63 13.48
CA GLY A 600 -7.27 12.64 13.31
C GLY A 600 -8.65 13.26 13.06
N ALA A 601 -9.00 14.31 13.80
CA ALA A 601 -10.24 15.04 13.59
C ALA A 601 -10.29 15.74 12.20
N SER A 602 -9.16 16.28 11.74
CA SER A 602 -9.07 16.91 10.41
C SER A 602 -9.26 15.89 9.28
N LEU A 603 -8.76 14.66 9.43
CA LEU A 603 -9.00 13.56 8.49
C LEU A 603 -10.48 13.20 8.39
N HIS A 604 -11.21 13.20 9.52
CA HIS A 604 -12.66 13.00 9.52
C HIS A 604 -13.37 14.10 8.74
N ILE A 605 -13.07 15.37 9.02
CA ILE A 605 -13.65 16.52 8.30
C ILE A 605 -13.35 16.42 6.80
N TRP A 606 -12.11 16.09 6.43
CA TRP A 606 -11.71 15.92 5.03
C TRP A 606 -12.50 14.80 4.34
N SER A 607 -12.67 13.64 5.00
CA SER A 607 -13.44 12.53 4.46
C SER A 607 -14.91 12.90 4.22
N VAL A 608 -15.52 13.64 5.15
CA VAL A 608 -16.91 14.13 5.00
C VAL A 608 -17.05 15.14 3.87
N VAL A 609 -16.09 16.05 3.73
CA VAL A 609 -16.08 17.07 2.66
C VAL A 609 -15.89 16.42 1.28
N SER A 610 -14.94 15.48 1.17
CA SER A 610 -14.69 14.74 -0.08
C SER A 610 -15.89 13.90 -0.50
N TYR A 611 -16.56 13.23 0.47
CA TYR A 611 -17.77 12.45 0.18
C TYR A 611 -18.93 13.33 -0.32
N ARG A 612 -19.13 14.52 0.26
CA ARG A 612 -20.13 15.49 -0.22
C ARG A 612 -19.77 16.05 -1.59
N GLY A 613 -18.50 16.31 -1.87
CA GLY A 613 -18.03 16.76 -3.19
C GLY A 613 -18.32 15.74 -4.28
N SER A 614 -18.04 14.46 -4.03
CA SER A 614 -18.31 13.39 -4.99
C SER A 614 -19.82 13.14 -5.21
N CYS A 615 -20.65 13.34 -4.20
CA CYS A 615 -22.12 13.27 -4.34
C CYS A 615 -22.67 14.42 -5.21
N VAL A 616 -22.10 15.62 -5.09
CA VAL A 616 -22.50 16.79 -5.91
C VAL A 616 -22.08 16.57 -7.37
N ASP A 617 -20.88 16.07 -7.61
CA ASP A 617 -20.40 15.74 -8.96
C ASP A 617 -21.21 14.61 -9.61
N HIS A 618 -21.65 13.61 -8.82
CA HIS A 618 -22.53 12.55 -9.32
C HIS A 618 -23.93 13.09 -9.65
N PHE A 619 -24.45 13.98 -8.81
CA PHE A 619 -25.77 14.61 -9.03
C PHE A 619 -25.75 15.53 -10.27
N LEU A 620 -24.67 16.29 -10.46
CA LEU A 620 -24.51 17.14 -11.66
C LEU A 620 -24.41 16.34 -12.96
N ARG A 621 -23.71 15.19 -12.95
CA ARG A 621 -23.66 14.28 -14.12
C ARG A 621 -24.99 13.58 -14.42
N TYR A 622 -25.87 13.46 -13.44
CA TYR A 622 -27.21 12.87 -13.63
C TYR A 622 -28.23 13.87 -14.15
N CYS A 623 -27.99 15.18 -13.93
CA CYS A 623 -28.82 16.26 -14.46
C CYS A 623 -28.48 16.65 -15.90
N ASP A 624 -27.31 16.25 -16.42
CA ASP A 624 -26.86 16.52 -17.80
C ASP A 624 -27.15 15.33 -18.77
N ARG A 625 -27.86 14.31 -18.31
CA ARG A 625 -28.45 13.23 -19.13
C ARG A 625 -29.96 13.29 -19.04
#